data_3947b480608d979aa58007044a731471
#
_entry.id   3947b480608d979aa58007044a731471
#
_cell.length_a   1.000
_cell.length_b   1.000
_cell.length_c   1.000
_cell.angle_alpha   90.00
_cell.angle_beta   90.00
_cell.angle_gamma   90.00
#
_symmetry.space_group_name_H-M   'P 1'
#
loop_
_entity.id
_entity.type
_entity.pdbx_description
1 polymer ?
#
loop_
_entity_poly.entity_id
_entity_poly.type
_entity_poly.pdbx_seq_one_letter_code
_entity_poly.pdbx_strand_id
1 'polypeptide(L)'
;LGAAKMTASRAFDELAAADPSIVAAEGRRRVLRPGRDKMAMWRHLEPRMSSPVAREHRLGRVPDAEIPLGGLSALCGLSMLQDDPWPTFAATKAQERTLKLAADARDAGLDEPEDPACVVQVLRYEPVPAPGCAVDPLSAILSLPADERDDPRVAGEIENVLTRVLGGDHEGNR
;
A
#
# COMPACT_ATOMS: atom_id res chain seq x y z
N LEU A 1 7.70 -13.33 -7.47
CA LEU A 1 8.00 -11.90 -7.64
C LEU A 1 8.78 -11.72 -8.93
N GLY A 2 8.12 -11.24 -10.01
CA GLY A 2 8.69 -11.04 -11.35
C GLY A 2 9.46 -9.73 -11.54
N ALA A 3 10.12 -9.22 -10.48
CA ALA A 3 10.94 -8.02 -10.61
C ALA A 3 12.18 -8.30 -11.45
N ALA A 4 12.51 -7.39 -12.37
CA ALA A 4 13.74 -7.49 -13.14
C ALA A 4 14.95 -7.49 -12.21
N LYS A 5 15.98 -8.28 -12.52
CA LYS A 5 17.20 -8.44 -11.69
C LYS A 5 17.84 -7.10 -11.29
N MET A 6 17.83 -6.11 -12.19
CA MET A 6 18.33 -4.76 -11.90
C MET A 6 17.48 -4.00 -10.88
N THR A 7 16.15 -4.16 -10.91
CA THR A 7 15.24 -3.53 -9.94
C THR A 7 15.46 -4.10 -8.55
N ALA A 8 15.59 -5.42 -8.43
CA ALA A 8 15.91 -6.07 -7.18
C ALA A 8 17.27 -5.62 -6.61
N SER A 9 18.30 -5.52 -7.47
CA SER A 9 19.62 -5.05 -7.03
C SER A 9 19.57 -3.63 -6.48
N ARG A 10 18.90 -2.70 -7.16
CA ARG A 10 18.74 -1.32 -6.68
C ARG A 10 17.99 -1.26 -5.35
N ALA A 11 16.91 -2.02 -5.20
CA ALA A 11 16.16 -2.08 -3.95
C ALA A 11 17.05 -2.56 -2.78
N PHE A 12 17.91 -3.56 -3.01
CA PHE A 12 18.87 -3.99 -1.99
C PHE A 12 19.93 -2.92 -1.70
N ASP A 13 20.38 -2.17 -2.70
CA ASP A 13 21.34 -1.08 -2.52
C ASP A 13 20.72 0.08 -1.71
N GLU A 14 19.49 0.45 -2.01
CA GLU A 14 18.72 1.47 -1.29
C GLU A 14 18.45 1.06 0.17
N LEU A 15 18.03 -0.19 0.39
CA LEU A 15 17.83 -0.73 1.73
C LEU A 15 19.12 -0.78 2.53
N ALA A 16 20.23 -1.23 1.93
CA ALA A 16 21.54 -1.26 2.59
C ALA A 16 22.08 0.15 2.90
N ALA A 17 21.76 1.14 2.06
CA ALA A 17 22.11 2.54 2.32
C ALA A 17 21.27 3.15 3.45
N ALA A 18 20.01 2.71 3.60
CA ALA A 18 19.14 3.13 4.68
C ALA A 18 19.54 2.48 6.01
N ASP A 19 19.71 1.16 6.00
CA ASP A 19 20.13 0.37 7.15
C ASP A 19 20.94 -0.86 6.69
N PRO A 20 22.28 -0.84 6.82
CA PRO A 20 23.13 -1.95 6.43
C PRO A 20 22.84 -3.26 7.17
N SER A 21 22.20 -3.21 8.35
CA SER A 21 21.94 -4.38 9.17
C SER A 21 20.82 -5.29 8.62
N ILE A 22 19.93 -4.73 7.80
CA ILE A 22 18.80 -5.48 7.21
C ILE A 22 19.16 -6.22 5.92
N VAL A 23 20.34 -5.98 5.35
CA VAL A 23 20.82 -6.65 4.15
C VAL A 23 22.06 -7.47 4.49
N ALA A 24 21.95 -8.78 4.34
CA ALA A 24 23.09 -9.69 4.53
C ALA A 24 23.53 -10.31 3.20
N ALA A 25 24.83 -10.61 3.09
CA ALA A 25 25.38 -11.38 1.98
C ALA A 25 25.52 -12.86 2.41
N GLU A 26 24.89 -13.75 1.67
CA GLU A 26 25.05 -15.19 1.82
C GLU A 26 25.69 -15.77 0.55
N GLY A 27 27.01 -15.85 0.53
CA GLY A 27 27.78 -16.19 -0.65
C GLY A 27 27.57 -15.16 -1.78
N ARG A 28 26.95 -15.58 -2.90
CA ARG A 28 26.61 -14.69 -4.03
C ARG A 28 25.21 -14.10 -3.98
N ARG A 29 24.45 -14.39 -2.91
CA ARG A 29 23.06 -13.91 -2.75
C ARG A 29 23.01 -12.80 -1.72
N ARG A 30 22.15 -11.81 -1.96
CA ARG A 30 21.75 -10.87 -0.93
C ARG A 30 20.41 -11.33 -0.35
N VAL A 31 20.29 -11.28 0.95
CA VAL A 31 19.07 -11.67 1.68
C VAL A 31 18.65 -10.53 2.61
N LEU A 32 17.35 -10.35 2.75
CA LEU A 32 16.79 -9.44 3.75
C LEU A 32 16.74 -10.18 5.08
N ARG A 33 17.29 -9.54 6.11
CA ARG A 33 17.19 -9.98 7.49
C ARG A 33 16.52 -8.90 8.30
N PRO A 34 15.17 -8.85 8.30
CA PRO A 34 14.47 -7.90 9.13
C PRO A 34 14.91 -8.10 10.57
N GLY A 35 15.20 -7.00 11.27
CA GLY A 35 15.51 -7.01 12.69
C GLY A 35 14.38 -7.62 13.51
N ARG A 36 14.67 -7.97 14.79
CA ARG A 36 13.66 -8.50 15.71
C ARG A 36 12.55 -7.47 15.98
N ASP A 37 12.89 -6.19 15.97
CA ASP A 37 11.96 -5.09 16.15
C ASP A 37 11.50 -4.57 14.76
N LYS A 38 10.44 -5.16 14.26
CA LYS A 38 9.83 -4.77 12.98
C LYS A 38 9.25 -3.36 13.02
N MET A 39 8.74 -2.93 14.18
CA MET A 39 8.20 -1.58 14.36
C MET A 39 9.31 -0.53 14.27
N ALA A 40 10.43 -0.72 14.95
CA ALA A 40 11.57 0.19 14.84
C ALA A 40 12.09 0.24 13.39
N MET A 41 12.16 -0.89 12.72
CA MET A 41 12.54 -0.96 11.30
C MET A 41 11.56 -0.18 10.42
N TRP A 42 10.27 -0.34 10.62
CA TRP A 42 9.25 0.41 9.89
C TRP A 42 9.42 1.91 10.07
N ARG A 43 9.48 2.40 11.31
CA ARG A 43 9.64 3.83 11.62
C ARG A 43 10.93 4.42 11.02
N HIS A 44 11.98 3.61 10.91
CA HIS A 44 13.24 4.04 10.28
C HIS A 44 13.13 4.14 8.75
N LEU A 45 12.41 3.22 8.12
CA LEU A 45 12.31 3.12 6.65
C LEU A 45 11.16 3.95 6.06
N GLU A 46 10.02 4.03 6.74
CA GLU A 46 8.80 4.67 6.25
C GLU A 46 9.04 6.09 5.68
N PRO A 47 9.81 6.99 6.33
CA PRO A 47 10.08 8.33 5.79
C PRO A 47 10.85 8.34 4.46
N ARG A 48 11.44 7.21 4.08
CA ARG A 48 12.20 7.02 2.83
C ARG A 48 11.41 6.27 1.78
N MET A 49 10.27 5.70 2.15
CA MET A 49 9.42 4.96 1.22
C MET A 49 8.60 5.93 0.38
N SER A 50 8.53 5.64 -0.91
CA SER A 50 7.65 6.35 -1.83
C SER A 50 6.26 5.72 -1.79
N SER A 51 5.24 6.53 -2.03
CA SER A 51 3.88 6.02 -2.23
C SER A 51 3.85 4.92 -3.28
N PRO A 52 3.18 3.80 -3.02
CA PRO A 52 2.97 2.75 -4.01
C PRO A 52 2.05 3.18 -5.15
N VAL A 53 1.29 4.26 -4.99
CA VAL A 53 0.36 4.76 -5.99
C VAL A 53 1.13 5.37 -7.16
N ALA A 54 0.90 4.84 -8.36
CA ALA A 54 1.44 5.37 -9.59
C ALA A 54 0.55 6.47 -10.18
N ARG A 55 -0.76 6.28 -10.05
CA ARG A 55 -1.82 7.20 -10.49
C ARG A 55 -3.13 6.85 -9.82
N GLU A 56 -4.08 7.78 -9.89
CA GLU A 56 -5.42 7.64 -9.35
C GLU A 56 -6.44 7.95 -10.44
N HIS A 57 -7.56 7.23 -10.42
CA HIS A 57 -8.71 7.46 -11.27
C HIS A 57 -9.95 7.63 -10.42
N ARG A 58 -10.66 8.73 -10.61
CA ARG A 58 -11.99 8.96 -10.06
C ARG A 58 -13.02 8.50 -11.08
N LEU A 59 -13.89 7.60 -10.69
CA LEU A 59 -14.85 6.96 -11.59
C LEU A 59 -16.28 7.32 -11.21
N GLY A 60 -17.12 7.58 -12.22
CA GLY A 60 -18.55 7.79 -12.03
C GLY A 60 -19.35 6.51 -11.74
N ARG A 61 -18.69 5.35 -11.78
CA ARG A 61 -19.27 4.05 -11.44
C ARG A 61 -18.22 3.13 -10.83
N VAL A 62 -18.67 2.23 -9.96
CA VAL A 62 -17.80 1.15 -9.42
C VAL A 62 -17.54 0.14 -10.55
N PRO A 63 -16.27 -0.27 -10.79
CA PRO A 63 -15.94 -1.28 -11.78
C PRO A 63 -16.61 -2.63 -11.45
N ASP A 64 -17.17 -3.29 -12.47
CA ASP A 64 -17.71 -4.65 -12.33
C ASP A 64 -16.56 -5.68 -12.43
N ALA A 65 -15.73 -5.70 -11.39
CA ALA A 65 -14.58 -6.59 -11.28
C ALA A 65 -14.16 -6.73 -9.82
N GLU A 66 -13.58 -7.87 -9.46
CA GLU A 66 -12.98 -8.09 -8.15
C GLU A 66 -11.66 -7.32 -8.03
N ILE A 67 -11.75 -6.07 -7.56
CA ILE A 67 -10.61 -5.22 -7.24
C ILE A 67 -10.56 -5.08 -5.72
N PRO A 68 -9.40 -5.32 -5.07
CA PRO A 68 -9.30 -5.20 -3.62
C PRO A 68 -9.48 -3.74 -3.16
N LEU A 69 -9.99 -3.55 -1.95
CA LEU A 69 -9.99 -2.26 -1.29
C LEU A 69 -8.55 -1.77 -1.07
N GLY A 70 -8.33 -0.48 -1.24
CA GLY A 70 -7.07 0.21 -1.06
C GLY A 70 -7.19 1.41 -0.11
N GLY A 71 -6.09 2.09 0.13
CA GLY A 71 -6.05 3.33 0.90
C GLY A 71 -6.85 3.29 2.20
N LEU A 72 -7.64 4.33 2.45
CA LEU A 72 -8.46 4.46 3.65
C LEU A 72 -9.50 3.34 3.75
N SER A 73 -10.18 2.97 2.66
CA SER A 73 -11.19 1.90 2.67
C SER A 73 -10.63 0.55 3.14
N ALA A 74 -9.38 0.23 2.79
CA ALA A 74 -8.71 -0.97 3.29
C ALA A 74 -8.43 -0.87 4.80
N LEU A 75 -8.05 0.31 5.30
CA LEU A 75 -7.75 0.53 6.72
C LEU A 75 -9.02 0.55 7.59
N CYS A 76 -10.15 1.03 7.08
CA CYS A 76 -11.43 1.02 7.80
C CYS A 76 -11.86 -0.38 8.23
N GLY A 77 -11.55 -1.39 7.43
CA GLY A 77 -11.78 -2.80 7.80
C GLY A 77 -10.89 -3.31 8.94
N LEU A 78 -9.83 -2.59 9.29
CA LEU A 78 -8.82 -2.95 10.30
C LEU A 78 -8.78 -1.99 11.49
N SER A 79 -9.59 -0.93 11.49
CA SER A 79 -9.51 0.17 12.44
C SER A 79 -10.90 0.68 12.81
N MET A 80 -10.95 1.72 13.63
CA MET A 80 -12.18 2.44 13.97
C MET A 80 -12.43 3.65 13.07
N LEU A 81 -11.66 3.79 11.98
CA LEU A 81 -11.86 4.86 11.01
C LEU A 81 -13.19 4.67 10.28
N GLN A 82 -13.81 5.78 9.97
CA GLN A 82 -14.96 5.82 9.08
C GLN A 82 -14.46 5.99 7.65
N ASP A 83 -15.01 5.20 6.72
CA ASP A 83 -14.68 5.30 5.30
C ASP A 83 -15.19 6.63 4.71
N ASP A 84 -14.55 7.02 3.61
CA ASP A 84 -15.03 8.12 2.80
C ASP A 84 -16.39 7.80 2.17
N PRO A 85 -17.15 8.82 1.73
CA PRO A 85 -18.42 8.61 1.02
C PRO A 85 -18.28 7.71 -0.22
N TRP A 86 -17.11 7.66 -0.82
CA TRP A 86 -16.78 6.82 -1.97
C TRP A 86 -15.63 5.85 -1.65
N PRO A 87 -15.80 4.55 -1.93
CA PRO A 87 -14.79 3.55 -1.63
C PRO A 87 -13.54 3.73 -2.49
N THR A 88 -12.37 3.48 -1.89
CA THR A 88 -11.09 3.43 -2.59
C THR A 88 -10.71 1.98 -2.89
N PHE A 89 -10.38 1.70 -4.14
CA PHE A 89 -9.89 0.40 -4.61
C PHE A 89 -8.42 0.49 -5.02
N ALA A 90 -7.72 -0.65 -5.02
CA ALA A 90 -6.34 -0.75 -5.46
C ALA A 90 -6.22 -1.68 -6.66
N ALA A 91 -5.81 -1.17 -7.80
CA ALA A 91 -5.62 -1.94 -9.02
C ALA A 91 -4.15 -2.06 -9.38
N THR A 92 -3.79 -3.16 -10.01
CA THR A 92 -2.50 -3.31 -10.68
C THR A 92 -2.55 -2.61 -12.06
N LYS A 93 -1.38 -2.34 -12.62
CA LYS A 93 -1.27 -1.80 -13.99
C LYS A 93 -1.90 -2.72 -15.06
N ALA A 94 -1.94 -4.03 -14.80
CA ALA A 94 -2.61 -4.98 -15.70
C ALA A 94 -4.13 -4.81 -15.61
N GLN A 95 -4.70 -4.73 -14.42
CA GLN A 95 -6.12 -4.50 -14.19
C GLN A 95 -6.54 -3.14 -14.75
N GLU A 96 -5.76 -2.07 -14.56
CA GLU A 96 -6.03 -0.75 -15.15
C GLU A 96 -6.29 -0.84 -16.66
N ARG A 97 -5.45 -1.60 -17.37
CA ARG A 97 -5.58 -1.79 -18.83
C ARG A 97 -6.78 -2.63 -19.20
N THR A 98 -6.97 -3.76 -18.52
CA THR A 98 -8.07 -4.70 -18.79
C THR A 98 -9.43 -4.06 -18.55
N LEU A 99 -9.56 -3.29 -17.48
CA LEU A 99 -10.79 -2.61 -17.08
C LEU A 99 -10.97 -1.25 -17.76
N LYS A 100 -9.99 -0.80 -18.56
CA LYS A 100 -10.01 0.50 -19.27
C LYS A 100 -10.29 1.69 -18.36
N LEU A 101 -9.83 1.66 -17.12
CA LEU A 101 -10.13 2.66 -16.08
C LEU A 101 -9.85 4.10 -16.54
N ALA A 102 -8.77 4.31 -17.30
CA ALA A 102 -8.42 5.62 -17.83
C ALA A 102 -9.40 6.13 -18.93
N ALA A 103 -10.10 5.22 -19.63
CA ALA A 103 -11.15 5.59 -20.60
C ALA A 103 -12.43 5.94 -19.85
N ASP A 104 -12.83 5.11 -18.88
CA ASP A 104 -14.02 5.32 -18.06
C ASP A 104 -13.93 6.66 -17.28
N ALA A 105 -12.76 7.02 -16.77
CA ALA A 105 -12.53 8.30 -16.11
C ALA A 105 -12.71 9.50 -17.07
N ARG A 106 -12.29 9.37 -18.34
CA ARG A 106 -12.47 10.43 -19.36
C ARG A 106 -13.88 10.49 -19.90
N ASP A 107 -14.52 9.34 -20.11
CA ASP A 107 -15.88 9.28 -20.66
C ASP A 107 -16.93 9.80 -19.66
N ALA A 108 -16.61 9.82 -18.38
CA ALA A 108 -17.43 10.47 -17.37
C ALA A 108 -17.55 12.00 -17.57
N GLY A 109 -16.80 12.57 -18.53
CA GLY A 109 -16.86 14.00 -18.88
C GLY A 109 -16.33 14.91 -17.78
N LEU A 110 -15.65 14.34 -16.82
CA LEU A 110 -15.24 14.95 -15.58
C LEU A 110 -13.73 14.73 -15.50
N ASP A 111 -12.97 15.77 -15.80
CA ASP A 111 -11.53 15.75 -15.55
C ASP A 111 -11.24 15.42 -14.07
N GLU A 112 -12.18 15.75 -13.18
CA GLU A 112 -12.31 15.27 -11.79
C GLU A 112 -13.79 15.36 -11.39
N PRO A 113 -14.55 14.25 -11.26
CA PRO A 113 -15.90 14.31 -10.73
C PRO A 113 -15.85 14.87 -9.30
N GLU A 114 -16.65 15.91 -9.02
CA GLU A 114 -16.79 16.47 -7.68
C GLU A 114 -17.34 15.44 -6.69
N ASP A 115 -18.08 14.45 -7.20
CA ASP A 115 -18.68 13.37 -6.41
C ASP A 115 -18.54 12.04 -7.17
N PRO A 116 -17.37 11.38 -7.11
CA PRO A 116 -17.15 10.09 -7.78
C PRO A 116 -17.90 8.97 -7.09
N ALA A 117 -18.26 7.91 -7.84
CA ALA A 117 -18.79 6.69 -7.25
C ALA A 117 -17.71 5.88 -6.53
N CYS A 118 -16.44 6.01 -6.95
CA CYS A 118 -15.30 5.39 -6.31
C CYS A 118 -13.99 6.02 -6.79
N VAL A 119 -12.92 5.72 -6.05
CA VAL A 119 -11.54 6.04 -6.40
C VAL A 119 -10.79 4.74 -6.67
N VAL A 120 -9.97 4.68 -7.74
CA VAL A 120 -9.12 3.53 -8.03
C VAL A 120 -7.66 3.97 -8.08
N GLN A 121 -6.88 3.52 -7.11
CA GLN A 121 -5.45 3.72 -7.05
C GLN A 121 -4.72 2.63 -7.83
N VAL A 122 -3.95 3.01 -8.85
CA VAL A 122 -3.11 2.10 -9.62
C VAL A 122 -1.75 1.97 -8.95
N LEU A 123 -1.45 0.77 -8.46
CA LEU A 123 -0.21 0.51 -7.73
C LEU A 123 0.97 0.21 -8.66
N ARG A 124 2.17 0.57 -8.22
CA ARG A 124 3.45 0.31 -8.93
C ARG A 124 3.86 -1.16 -8.88
N TYR A 125 3.31 -1.91 -7.96
CA TYR A 125 3.58 -3.34 -7.75
C TYR A 125 2.27 -4.08 -7.48
N GLU A 126 2.33 -5.39 -7.50
CA GLU A 126 1.22 -6.27 -7.13
C GLU A 126 1.20 -6.41 -5.60
N PRO A 127 0.20 -5.86 -4.92
CA PRO A 127 0.12 -5.93 -3.46
C PRO A 127 -0.14 -7.37 -3.00
N VAL A 128 0.29 -7.67 -1.80
CA VAL A 128 -0.06 -8.95 -1.15
C VAL A 128 -1.53 -8.88 -0.75
N PRO A 129 -2.35 -9.86 -1.14
CA PRO A 129 -3.75 -9.90 -0.70
C PRO A 129 -3.85 -10.06 0.82
N ALA A 130 -4.77 -9.31 1.41
CA ALA A 130 -5.15 -9.46 2.82
C ALA A 130 -6.58 -10.01 2.93
N PRO A 131 -6.97 -10.54 4.09
CA PRO A 131 -8.36 -10.95 4.34
C PRO A 131 -9.36 -9.82 4.09
N GLY A 132 -10.57 -10.17 3.63
CA GLY A 132 -11.63 -9.19 3.38
C GLY A 132 -11.53 -8.47 2.03
N CYS A 133 -10.84 -9.06 1.04
CA CYS A 133 -10.66 -8.47 -0.29
C CYS A 133 -10.00 -7.08 -0.24
N ALA A 134 -9.03 -6.87 0.63
CA ALA A 134 -8.25 -5.66 0.76
C ALA A 134 -6.78 -5.90 0.40
N VAL A 135 -6.04 -4.82 0.15
CA VAL A 135 -4.57 -4.88 0.07
C VAL A 135 -3.98 -5.05 1.48
N ASP A 136 -2.72 -5.47 1.56
CA ASP A 136 -2.03 -5.56 2.84
C ASP A 136 -1.97 -4.20 3.57
N PRO A 137 -1.98 -4.20 4.92
CA PRO A 137 -2.08 -2.98 5.72
C PRO A 137 -0.96 -1.98 5.47
N LEU A 138 0.27 -2.44 5.19
CA LEU A 138 1.40 -1.54 4.96
C LEU A 138 1.27 -0.84 3.61
N SER A 139 0.82 -1.55 2.57
CA SER A 139 0.48 -0.96 1.28
C SER A 139 -0.65 0.04 1.40
N ALA A 140 -1.69 -0.26 2.19
CA ALA A 140 -2.80 0.66 2.44
C ALA A 140 -2.32 1.97 3.09
N ILE A 141 -1.52 1.87 4.16
CA ILE A 141 -0.94 3.03 4.86
C ILE A 141 -0.08 3.88 3.93
N LEU A 142 0.81 3.27 3.15
CA LEU A 142 1.68 3.99 2.22
C LEU A 142 0.92 4.61 1.04
N SER A 143 -0.29 4.14 0.75
CA SER A 143 -1.15 4.67 -0.31
C SER A 143 -1.91 5.93 0.09
N LEU A 144 -2.02 6.21 1.39
CA LEU A 144 -2.67 7.44 1.86
C LEU A 144 -1.87 8.67 1.48
N PRO A 145 -2.53 9.77 1.07
CA PRO A 145 -1.91 11.09 0.96
C PRO A 145 -1.26 11.53 2.29
N ALA A 146 -0.25 12.40 2.20
CA ALA A 146 0.47 12.85 3.39
C ALA A 146 -0.44 13.61 4.38
N ASP A 147 -1.31 14.46 3.86
CA ASP A 147 -2.28 15.23 4.64
C ASP A 147 -3.29 14.35 5.38
N GLU A 148 -3.75 13.26 4.76
CA GLU A 148 -4.59 12.27 5.43
C GLU A 148 -3.83 11.53 6.54
N ARG A 149 -2.58 11.13 6.30
CA ARG A 149 -1.74 10.46 7.30
C ARG A 149 -1.43 11.35 8.50
N ASP A 150 -1.34 12.65 8.27
CA ASP A 150 -1.06 13.66 9.31
C ASP A 150 -2.32 14.05 10.12
N ASP A 151 -3.53 13.64 9.72
CA ASP A 151 -4.73 13.81 10.56
C ASP A 151 -4.55 13.00 11.86
N PRO A 152 -4.66 13.63 13.05
CA PRO A 152 -4.40 12.95 14.32
C PRO A 152 -5.23 11.70 14.57
N ARG A 153 -6.46 11.62 14.02
CA ARG A 153 -7.33 10.45 14.14
C ARG A 153 -6.82 9.31 13.29
N VAL A 154 -6.43 9.61 12.03
CA VAL A 154 -5.88 8.64 11.10
C VAL A 154 -4.53 8.15 11.59
N ALA A 155 -3.64 9.04 12.02
CA ALA A 155 -2.33 8.71 12.59
C ALA A 155 -2.43 7.77 13.81
N GLY A 156 -3.38 8.02 14.71
CA GLY A 156 -3.62 7.17 15.86
C GLY A 156 -4.06 5.74 15.47
N GLU A 157 -4.94 5.61 14.48
CA GLU A 157 -5.38 4.30 14.01
C GLU A 157 -4.31 3.60 13.17
N ILE A 158 -3.49 4.32 12.41
CA ILE A 158 -2.31 3.77 11.73
C ILE A 158 -1.37 3.13 12.75
N GLU A 159 -1.06 3.80 13.86
CA GLU A 159 -0.19 3.25 14.92
C GLU A 159 -0.81 1.98 15.55
N ASN A 160 -2.12 1.96 15.76
CA ASN A 160 -2.84 0.77 16.24
C ASN A 160 -2.74 -0.41 15.25
N VAL A 161 -2.92 -0.15 13.96
CA VAL A 161 -2.79 -1.16 12.90
C VAL A 161 -1.35 -1.66 12.82
N LEU A 162 -0.36 -0.77 12.82
CA LEU A 162 1.06 -1.12 12.79
C LEU A 162 1.45 -1.98 14.00
N THR A 163 1.01 -1.61 15.19
CA THR A 163 1.26 -2.38 16.42
C THR A 163 0.73 -3.79 16.30
N ARG A 164 -0.46 -3.97 15.73
CA ARG A 164 -1.07 -5.28 15.52
C ARG A 164 -0.36 -6.11 14.47
N VAL A 165 0.04 -5.48 13.35
CA VAL A 165 0.65 -6.17 12.21
C VAL A 165 2.13 -6.49 12.44
N LEU A 166 2.87 -5.56 13.06
CA LEU A 166 4.32 -5.67 13.24
C LEU A 166 4.71 -6.13 14.65
N GLY A 167 3.84 -5.91 15.65
CA GLY A 167 4.09 -6.29 17.05
C GLY A 167 3.77 -7.74 17.40
N GLY A 168 3.12 -8.50 16.52
CA GLY A 168 2.53 -9.81 16.81
C GLY A 168 3.47 -11.00 17.03
N ASP A 169 4.78 -10.85 17.03
CA ASP A 169 5.73 -11.97 17.09
C ASP A 169 6.23 -12.34 18.53
N HIS A 170 5.62 -11.85 19.60
CA HIS A 170 6.07 -12.19 20.96
C HIS A 170 5.37 -13.38 21.63
N GLU A 171 4.35 -14.01 21.03
CA GLU A 171 3.60 -15.11 21.65
C GLU A 171 3.77 -16.50 21.00
N GLY A 172 4.75 -16.70 20.16
CA GLY A 172 4.90 -17.96 19.37
C GLY A 172 6.11 -18.85 19.66
N ASN A 173 6.78 -18.74 20.84
CA ASN A 173 7.81 -19.71 21.17
C ASN A 173 8.01 -19.90 22.69
N ARG A 174 7.13 -20.66 23.29
CA ARG A 174 7.37 -21.38 24.56
C ARG A 174 7.05 -22.84 24.41
#